data_8066eb60a4c60bc05a83f223d4a4bfad
#
_entry.id   8066eb60a4c60bc05a83f223d4a4bfad
#
_cell.length_a   1.000
_cell.length_b   1.000
_cell.length_c   1.000
_cell.angle_alpha   90.00
_cell.angle_beta   90.00
_cell.angle_gamma   90.00
#
_symmetry.space_group_name_H-M   'P 1'
#
loop_
_entity.id
_entity.type
_entity.pdbx_description
1 polymer ?
#
loop_
_entity_poly.entity_id
_entity_poly.type
_entity_poly.pdbx_seq_one_letter_code
_entity_poly.pdbx_strand_id
1 'polypeptide(L)'
;MREEIKKLIEISRHFGKDKDYVVAGGGNTSFKNNEYLWVKASGSNLDGMKEEDFVQLERSKIQRVLNKSYTTDAIEREIEVKKDLLKCAVYPEKNTRPSVETLLHEIMDQDYVVHLHPTIINGLLCSKNSEKKVKELFNEEVLYLGYIDPGYSSAIAVEKALQEFNNKHGKPPRAIFLEH
;
A
#
# COMPACT_ATOMS: atom_id res chain seq x y z
N MET A 1 -5.78 -23.13 6.14
CA MET A 1 -5.66 -21.66 6.02
C MET A 1 -5.30 -21.11 7.40
N ARG A 2 -4.28 -20.25 7.47
CA ARG A 2 -3.88 -19.58 8.72
C ARG A 2 -4.95 -18.59 9.14
N GLU A 3 -5.13 -18.37 10.43
CA GLU A 3 -6.17 -17.47 10.96
C GLU A 3 -5.98 -16.03 10.49
N GLU A 4 -4.72 -15.59 10.39
CA GLU A 4 -4.36 -14.27 9.92
C GLU A 4 -4.78 -14.02 8.44
N ILE A 5 -4.67 -15.06 7.61
CA ILE A 5 -5.08 -14.94 6.19
C ILE A 5 -6.62 -14.95 6.08
N LYS A 6 -7.33 -15.69 6.93
CA LYS A 6 -8.79 -15.59 7.00
C LYS A 6 -9.24 -14.18 7.36
N LYS A 7 -8.61 -13.59 8.38
CA LYS A 7 -8.88 -12.22 8.80
C LYS A 7 -8.56 -11.21 7.69
N LEU A 8 -7.46 -11.41 6.96
CA LEU A 8 -7.12 -10.57 5.81
C LEU A 8 -8.19 -10.64 4.70
N ILE A 9 -8.70 -11.85 4.41
CA ILE A 9 -9.79 -12.06 3.46
C ILE A 9 -11.07 -11.35 3.92
N GLU A 10 -11.41 -11.46 5.20
CA GLU A 10 -12.59 -10.81 5.79
C GLU A 10 -12.49 -9.28 5.70
N ILE A 11 -11.34 -8.70 6.05
CA ILE A 11 -11.06 -7.27 5.91
C ILE A 11 -11.22 -6.84 4.44
N SER A 12 -10.60 -7.58 3.52
CA SER A 12 -10.66 -7.27 2.08
C SER A 12 -12.09 -7.24 1.57
N ARG A 13 -12.86 -8.28 1.88
CA ARG A 13 -14.27 -8.40 1.48
C ARG A 13 -15.17 -7.36 2.14
N HIS A 14 -14.87 -6.99 3.39
CA HIS A 14 -15.63 -5.96 4.08
C HIS A 14 -15.59 -4.63 3.32
N PHE A 15 -14.40 -4.17 2.98
CA PHE A 15 -14.24 -2.92 2.22
C PHE A 15 -14.58 -3.09 0.72
N GLY A 16 -14.31 -4.26 0.13
CA GLY A 16 -14.54 -4.51 -1.29
C GLY A 16 -16.02 -4.54 -1.69
N LYS A 17 -16.93 -4.85 -0.77
CA LYS A 17 -18.38 -4.87 -1.01
C LYS A 17 -19.00 -3.48 -1.10
N ASP A 18 -18.36 -2.49 -0.50
CA ASP A 18 -18.89 -1.14 -0.39
C ASP A 18 -18.22 -0.23 -1.42
N LYS A 19 -19.01 0.23 -2.40
CA LYS A 19 -18.56 1.10 -3.48
C LYS A 19 -18.14 2.50 -3.00
N ASP A 20 -18.51 2.90 -1.78
CA ASP A 20 -18.03 4.14 -1.18
C ASP A 20 -16.56 4.06 -0.77
N TYR A 21 -16.02 2.84 -0.57
CA TYR A 21 -14.62 2.61 -0.24
C TYR A 21 -13.75 2.26 -1.45
N VAL A 22 -14.24 1.41 -2.36
CA VAL A 22 -13.50 1.01 -3.56
C VAL A 22 -14.42 0.74 -4.74
N VAL A 23 -13.91 1.01 -5.94
CA VAL A 23 -14.59 0.69 -7.20
C VAL A 23 -13.68 -0.24 -8.02
N ALA A 24 -14.27 -1.30 -8.56
CA ALA A 24 -13.59 -2.29 -9.44
C ALA A 24 -12.31 -2.86 -8.78
N GLY A 25 -11.19 -2.84 -9.47
CA GLY A 25 -9.89 -3.35 -8.99
C GLY A 25 -9.13 -2.41 -8.05
N GLY A 26 -9.73 -1.28 -7.65
CA GLY A 26 -9.10 -0.30 -6.76
C GLY A 26 -8.81 -0.85 -5.36
N GLY A 27 -7.93 -0.17 -4.65
CA GLY A 27 -7.51 -0.55 -3.32
C GLY A 27 -6.71 -1.84 -3.25
N ASN A 28 -6.04 -2.05 -2.14
CA ASN A 28 -5.37 -3.30 -1.83
C ASN A 28 -5.20 -3.48 -0.33
N THR A 29 -4.98 -4.73 0.06
CA THR A 29 -4.82 -5.14 1.46
C THR A 29 -3.64 -6.06 1.59
N SER A 30 -3.03 -6.06 2.77
CA SER A 30 -1.95 -6.99 3.09
C SER A 30 -1.96 -7.41 4.55
N PHE A 31 -1.32 -8.52 4.79
CA PHE A 31 -0.88 -8.97 6.11
C PHE A 31 0.61 -9.29 6.07
N LYS A 32 1.34 -8.98 7.11
CA LYS A 32 2.74 -9.39 7.25
C LYS A 32 3.05 -9.91 8.64
N ASN A 33 3.99 -10.84 8.69
CA ASN A 33 4.67 -11.29 9.89
C ASN A 33 6.18 -10.98 9.77
N ASN A 34 7.01 -11.57 10.61
CA ASN A 34 8.46 -11.33 10.60
C ASN A 34 9.14 -11.78 9.30
N GLU A 35 8.62 -12.79 8.59
CA GLU A 35 9.27 -13.42 7.44
C GLU A 35 8.61 -13.07 6.11
N TYR A 36 7.27 -12.96 6.09
CA TYR A 36 6.49 -12.87 4.86
C TYR A 36 5.51 -11.72 4.87
N LEU A 37 5.24 -11.20 3.68
CA LEU A 37 4.16 -10.29 3.35
C LEU A 37 3.19 -11.00 2.39
N TRP A 38 1.91 -11.02 2.72
CA TRP A 38 0.82 -11.39 1.82
C TRP A 38 0.13 -10.12 1.35
N VAL A 39 0.18 -9.85 0.07
CA VAL A 39 -0.41 -8.65 -0.52
C VAL A 39 -1.31 -9.03 -1.69
N LYS A 40 -2.39 -8.28 -1.88
CA LYS A 40 -3.33 -8.47 -2.99
C LYS A 40 -2.58 -8.57 -4.34
N ALA A 41 -2.91 -9.59 -5.13
CA ALA A 41 -2.42 -9.72 -6.48
C ALA A 41 -2.94 -8.60 -7.39
N SER A 42 -2.09 -8.14 -8.29
CA SER A 42 -2.48 -7.15 -9.31
C SER A 42 -3.58 -7.72 -10.21
N GLY A 43 -4.67 -6.97 -10.37
CA GLY A 43 -5.82 -7.36 -11.18
C GLY A 43 -6.94 -8.08 -10.41
N SER A 44 -6.75 -8.45 -9.13
CA SER A 44 -7.81 -8.98 -8.28
C SER A 44 -8.68 -7.85 -7.71
N ASN A 45 -9.93 -8.13 -7.41
CA ASN A 45 -10.86 -7.22 -6.74
C ASN A 45 -10.95 -7.56 -5.25
N LEU A 46 -11.10 -6.55 -4.38
CA LEU A 46 -11.29 -6.78 -2.94
C LEU A 46 -12.60 -7.51 -2.64
N ASP A 47 -13.66 -7.25 -3.40
CA ASP A 47 -14.90 -8.01 -3.30
C ASP A 47 -14.66 -9.44 -3.82
N GLY A 48 -15.05 -10.43 -3.00
CA GLY A 48 -14.87 -11.83 -3.35
C GLY A 48 -13.46 -12.39 -3.17
N MET A 49 -12.51 -11.65 -2.59
CA MET A 49 -11.13 -12.11 -2.33
C MET A 49 -11.07 -13.51 -1.71
N LYS A 50 -10.10 -14.30 -2.16
CA LYS A 50 -9.77 -15.63 -1.65
C LYS A 50 -8.27 -15.70 -1.33
N GLU A 51 -7.82 -16.81 -0.73
CA GLU A 51 -6.42 -17.00 -0.38
C GLU A 51 -5.48 -16.94 -1.59
N GLU A 52 -5.91 -17.52 -2.72
CA GLU A 52 -5.15 -17.52 -3.98
C GLU A 52 -4.99 -16.15 -4.64
N ASP A 53 -5.79 -15.16 -4.21
CA ASP A 53 -5.70 -13.77 -4.70
C ASP A 53 -4.63 -12.96 -3.98
N PHE A 54 -3.90 -13.57 -3.04
CA PHE A 54 -2.74 -12.95 -2.41
C PHE A 54 -1.43 -13.55 -2.90
N VAL A 55 -0.45 -12.68 -3.12
CA VAL A 55 0.93 -13.07 -3.40
C VAL A 55 1.69 -13.08 -2.09
N GLN A 56 2.30 -14.21 -1.76
CA GLN A 56 3.21 -14.32 -0.61
C GLN A 56 4.63 -13.95 -1.05
N LEU A 57 5.23 -13.01 -0.34
CA LEU A 57 6.55 -12.46 -0.64
C LEU A 57 7.48 -12.59 0.57
N GLU A 58 8.78 -12.84 0.34
CA GLU A 58 9.81 -12.85 1.37
C GLU A 58 10.20 -11.41 1.74
N ARG A 59 9.94 -10.98 2.97
CA ARG A 59 10.23 -9.62 3.45
C ARG A 59 11.71 -9.26 3.35
N SER A 60 12.60 -10.20 3.66
CA SER A 60 14.05 -9.98 3.51
C SER A 60 14.48 -9.64 2.08
N LYS A 61 13.75 -10.13 1.06
CA LYS A 61 13.95 -9.76 -0.33
C LYS A 61 13.35 -8.40 -0.66
N ILE A 62 12.15 -8.08 -0.13
CA ILE A 62 11.51 -6.77 -0.31
C ILE A 62 12.40 -5.67 0.29
N GLN A 63 12.98 -5.89 1.47
CA GLN A 63 13.90 -4.94 2.10
C GLN A 63 15.14 -4.67 1.22
N ARG A 64 15.62 -5.67 0.49
CA ARG A 64 16.71 -5.45 -0.50
C ARG A 64 16.26 -4.59 -1.68
N VAL A 65 15.00 -4.72 -2.12
CA VAL A 65 14.42 -3.86 -3.16
C VAL A 65 14.32 -2.41 -2.66
N LEU A 66 13.84 -2.18 -1.44
CA LEU A 66 13.75 -0.84 -0.84
C LEU A 66 15.12 -0.16 -0.71
N ASN A 67 16.15 -0.92 -0.33
CA ASN A 67 17.50 -0.40 -0.10
C ASN A 67 18.39 -0.37 -1.35
N LYS A 68 17.90 -0.84 -2.50
CA LYS A 68 18.65 -0.81 -3.76
C LYS A 68 18.60 0.56 -4.40
N SER A 69 19.75 1.03 -4.89
CA SER A 69 19.81 2.23 -5.74
C SER A 69 19.32 1.90 -7.15
N TYR A 70 18.31 2.61 -7.60
CA TYR A 70 17.76 2.53 -8.96
C TYR A 70 18.13 3.74 -9.79
N THR A 71 17.94 3.65 -11.11
CA THR A 71 18.09 4.78 -12.03
C THR A 71 17.18 5.95 -11.66
N THR A 72 17.58 7.15 -12.02
CA THR A 72 16.76 8.37 -11.83
C THR A 72 15.63 8.47 -12.86
N ASP A 73 15.73 7.76 -14.00
CA ASP A 73 14.64 7.67 -14.96
C ASP A 73 13.45 6.93 -14.33
N ALA A 74 12.29 7.59 -14.31
CA ALA A 74 11.12 7.09 -13.62
C ALA A 74 10.56 5.80 -14.26
N ILE A 75 10.57 5.72 -15.59
CA ILE A 75 10.00 4.58 -16.33
C ILE A 75 10.91 3.35 -16.16
N GLU A 76 12.20 3.53 -16.38
CA GLU A 76 13.18 2.44 -16.23
C GLU A 76 13.20 1.92 -14.80
N ARG A 77 13.18 2.83 -13.81
CA ARG A 77 13.13 2.48 -12.40
C ARG A 77 11.92 1.59 -12.07
N GLU A 78 10.71 1.99 -12.46
CA GLU A 78 9.51 1.21 -12.17
C GLU A 78 9.53 -0.16 -12.87
N ILE A 79 10.13 -0.27 -14.05
CA ILE A 79 10.33 -1.56 -14.74
C ILE A 79 11.30 -2.44 -13.95
N GLU A 80 12.42 -1.89 -13.47
CA GLU A 80 13.39 -2.65 -12.67
C GLU A 80 12.79 -3.08 -11.32
N VAL A 81 12.12 -2.17 -10.60
CA VAL A 81 11.46 -2.46 -9.33
C VAL A 81 10.43 -3.58 -9.48
N LYS A 82 9.59 -3.53 -10.51
CA LYS A 82 8.62 -4.61 -10.81
C LYS A 82 9.31 -5.95 -11.03
N LYS A 83 10.42 -5.98 -11.79
CA LYS A 83 11.20 -7.20 -12.00
C LYS A 83 11.78 -7.75 -10.69
N ASP A 84 12.27 -6.87 -9.83
CA ASP A 84 12.86 -7.27 -8.56
C ASP A 84 11.79 -7.72 -7.56
N LEU A 85 10.61 -7.08 -7.52
CA LEU A 85 9.48 -7.53 -6.71
C LEU A 85 8.96 -8.92 -7.09
N LEU A 86 8.94 -9.26 -8.39
CA LEU A 86 8.58 -10.62 -8.84
C LEU A 86 9.51 -11.69 -8.28
N LYS A 87 10.81 -11.38 -8.10
CA LYS A 87 11.79 -12.30 -7.49
C LYS A 87 11.60 -12.48 -5.97
N CYS A 88 10.78 -11.64 -5.34
CA CYS A 88 10.46 -11.77 -3.92
C CYS A 88 9.39 -12.84 -3.65
N ALA A 89 8.66 -13.29 -4.68
CA ALA A 89 7.60 -14.27 -4.54
C ALA A 89 8.12 -15.61 -4.00
N VAL A 90 7.39 -16.18 -3.04
CA VAL A 90 7.67 -17.53 -2.49
C VAL A 90 7.31 -18.61 -3.50
N TYR A 91 6.26 -18.37 -4.31
CA TYR A 91 5.74 -19.30 -5.32
C TYR A 91 5.71 -18.63 -6.70
N PRO A 92 6.90 -18.42 -7.33
CA PRO A 92 6.97 -17.73 -8.63
C PRO A 92 6.27 -18.49 -9.76
N GLU A 93 6.11 -19.81 -9.62
CA GLU A 93 5.42 -20.68 -10.58
C GLU A 93 3.92 -20.37 -10.71
N LYS A 94 3.30 -19.73 -9.71
CA LYS A 94 1.90 -19.29 -9.79
C LYS A 94 1.70 -18.14 -10.78
N ASN A 95 2.77 -17.50 -11.23
CA ASN A 95 2.78 -16.40 -12.19
C ASN A 95 1.83 -15.24 -11.80
N THR A 96 1.56 -15.08 -10.50
CA THR A 96 0.78 -13.96 -9.94
C THR A 96 1.70 -12.78 -9.66
N ARG A 97 1.23 -11.58 -10.00
CA ARG A 97 2.00 -10.35 -9.78
C ARG A 97 1.52 -9.66 -8.51
N PRO A 98 2.41 -9.25 -7.61
CA PRO A 98 2.03 -8.44 -6.45
C PRO A 98 1.54 -7.04 -6.89
N SER A 99 0.78 -6.36 -6.03
CA SER A 99 0.40 -4.97 -6.24
C SER A 99 1.65 -4.10 -6.47
N VAL A 100 1.51 -3.06 -7.30
CA VAL A 100 2.57 -2.05 -7.50
C VAL A 100 2.91 -1.31 -6.21
N GLU A 101 2.00 -1.29 -5.26
CA GLU A 101 2.12 -0.65 -3.95
C GLU A 101 2.65 -1.58 -2.85
N THR A 102 3.19 -2.75 -3.22
CA THR A 102 3.77 -3.70 -2.27
C THR A 102 4.80 -3.06 -1.33
N LEU A 103 5.64 -2.17 -1.86
CA LEU A 103 6.65 -1.47 -1.06
C LEU A 103 6.00 -0.55 -0.03
N LEU A 104 4.92 0.13 -0.40
CA LEU A 104 4.13 0.97 0.51
C LEU A 104 3.56 0.14 1.69
N HIS A 105 3.09 -1.08 1.42
CA HIS A 105 2.61 -1.98 2.47
C HIS A 105 3.74 -2.49 3.38
N GLU A 106 4.93 -2.72 2.83
CA GLU A 106 6.07 -3.22 3.60
C GLU A 106 6.60 -2.19 4.60
N ILE A 107 6.66 -0.90 4.24
CA ILE A 107 7.21 0.16 5.09
C ILE A 107 6.32 0.51 6.30
N MET A 108 5.04 0.10 6.31
CA MET A 108 4.16 0.31 7.47
C MET A 108 4.57 -0.61 8.62
N ASP A 109 4.47 -0.14 9.86
CA ASP A 109 4.79 -0.96 11.05
C ASP A 109 3.70 -1.98 11.38
N GLN A 110 2.46 -1.74 10.92
CA GLN A 110 1.29 -2.55 11.24
C GLN A 110 1.29 -3.88 10.49
N ASP A 111 0.87 -4.96 11.14
CA ASP A 111 0.73 -6.29 10.54
C ASP A 111 -0.28 -6.30 9.39
N TYR A 112 -1.41 -5.59 9.55
CA TYR A 112 -2.44 -5.43 8.54
C TYR A 112 -2.40 -4.01 7.97
N VAL A 113 -2.36 -3.90 6.64
CA VAL A 113 -2.41 -2.62 5.93
C VAL A 113 -3.58 -2.65 4.95
N VAL A 114 -4.35 -1.56 4.93
CA VAL A 114 -5.51 -1.40 4.07
C VAL A 114 -5.35 -0.09 3.30
N HIS A 115 -5.29 -0.19 1.98
CA HIS A 115 -5.29 0.95 1.06
C HIS A 115 -6.64 0.99 0.33
N LEU A 116 -7.29 2.12 0.36
CA LEU A 116 -8.64 2.31 -0.19
C LEU A 116 -8.72 3.61 -0.99
N HIS A 117 -9.77 3.70 -1.83
CA HIS A 117 -10.09 4.90 -2.61
C HIS A 117 -11.49 5.41 -2.28
N PRO A 118 -11.77 5.83 -1.03
CA PRO A 118 -13.10 6.28 -0.66
C PRO A 118 -13.51 7.51 -1.47
N THR A 119 -14.68 7.48 -2.09
CA THR A 119 -15.14 8.51 -3.03
C THR A 119 -15.10 9.92 -2.41
N ILE A 120 -15.51 10.05 -1.15
CA ILE A 120 -15.48 11.33 -0.42
C ILE A 120 -14.05 11.83 -0.20
N ILE A 121 -13.14 10.92 0.19
CA ILE A 121 -11.73 11.26 0.42
C ILE A 121 -11.05 11.62 -0.90
N ASN A 122 -11.27 10.84 -1.97
CA ASN A 122 -10.76 11.17 -3.29
C ASN A 122 -11.25 12.55 -3.75
N GLY A 123 -12.54 12.85 -3.56
CA GLY A 123 -13.09 14.17 -3.88
C GLY A 123 -12.44 15.30 -3.08
N LEU A 124 -12.11 15.06 -1.80
CA LEU A 124 -11.37 16.00 -0.96
C LEU A 124 -9.94 16.20 -1.47
N LEU A 125 -9.22 15.09 -1.74
CA LEU A 125 -7.82 15.12 -2.17
C LEU A 125 -7.65 15.74 -3.56
N CYS A 126 -8.57 15.50 -4.50
CA CYS A 126 -8.57 16.12 -5.83
C CYS A 126 -9.05 17.59 -5.83
N SER A 127 -9.43 18.15 -4.68
CA SER A 127 -9.94 19.51 -4.62
C SER A 127 -8.82 20.55 -4.53
N LYS A 128 -9.11 21.80 -4.98
CA LYS A 128 -8.19 22.92 -4.73
C LYS A 128 -7.96 23.10 -3.23
N ASN A 129 -6.71 23.30 -2.82
CA ASN A 129 -6.29 23.42 -1.42
C ASN A 129 -6.59 22.18 -0.57
N SER A 130 -6.45 20.97 -1.14
CA SER A 130 -6.64 19.68 -0.48
C SER A 130 -5.88 19.59 0.86
N GLU A 131 -4.61 19.91 0.90
CA GLU A 131 -3.78 19.92 2.12
C GLU A 131 -4.39 20.77 3.23
N LYS A 132 -4.79 22.01 2.91
CA LYS A 132 -5.40 22.92 3.88
C LYS A 132 -6.70 22.35 4.43
N LYS A 133 -7.56 21.79 3.58
CA LYS A 133 -8.83 21.18 3.97
C LYS A 133 -8.64 19.92 4.81
N VAL A 134 -7.68 19.07 4.44
CA VAL A 134 -7.33 17.89 5.24
C VAL A 134 -6.89 18.32 6.63
N LYS A 135 -6.03 19.33 6.74
CA LYS A 135 -5.57 19.85 8.02
C LYS A 135 -6.72 20.46 8.85
N GLU A 136 -7.66 21.17 8.23
CA GLU A 136 -8.85 21.74 8.91
C GLU A 136 -9.80 20.65 9.43
N LEU A 137 -9.98 19.55 8.68
CA LEU A 137 -10.93 18.49 9.01
C LEU A 137 -10.36 17.45 9.98
N PHE A 138 -9.08 17.10 9.84
CA PHE A 138 -8.46 15.98 10.56
C PHE A 138 -7.37 16.44 11.53
N ASN A 139 -7.06 17.73 11.58
CA ASN A 139 -5.97 18.30 12.37
C ASN A 139 -4.63 17.61 12.07
N GLU A 140 -3.87 17.32 13.13
CA GLU A 140 -2.58 16.59 13.04
C GLU A 140 -2.74 15.09 13.34
N GLU A 141 -3.91 14.50 13.05
CA GLU A 141 -4.16 13.06 13.24
C GLU A 141 -3.83 12.23 12.00
N VAL A 142 -3.73 12.88 10.84
CA VAL A 142 -3.45 12.21 9.57
C VAL A 142 -2.18 12.79 8.94
N LEU A 143 -1.47 11.94 8.20
CA LEU A 143 -0.36 12.35 7.35
C LEU A 143 -0.91 12.60 5.94
N TYR A 144 -0.70 13.80 5.39
CA TYR A 144 -1.03 14.14 4.02
C TYR A 144 0.23 14.21 3.17
N LEU A 145 0.19 13.59 1.99
CA LEU A 145 1.19 13.78 0.94
C LEU A 145 0.50 14.21 -0.35
N GLY A 146 1.03 15.25 -0.98
CA GLY A 146 0.66 15.66 -2.34
C GLY A 146 0.95 14.56 -3.36
N TYR A 147 0.61 14.84 -4.62
CA TYR A 147 0.73 13.86 -5.71
C TYR A 147 2.16 13.31 -5.85
N ILE A 148 2.25 12.01 -5.84
CA ILE A 148 3.47 11.25 -6.12
C ILE A 148 3.05 10.02 -6.93
N ASP A 149 3.76 9.74 -8.02
CA ASP A 149 3.50 8.54 -8.83
C ASP A 149 3.51 7.26 -7.97
N PRO A 150 2.48 6.41 -8.09
CA PRO A 150 2.40 5.17 -7.31
C PRO A 150 3.54 4.21 -7.67
N GLY A 151 4.03 3.47 -6.68
CA GLY A 151 5.13 2.52 -6.82
C GLY A 151 6.31 2.85 -5.90
N TYR A 152 7.54 2.75 -6.42
CA TYR A 152 8.75 2.94 -5.63
C TYR A 152 8.85 4.36 -5.04
N SER A 153 8.60 5.38 -5.86
CA SER A 153 8.74 6.78 -5.43
C SER A 153 7.78 7.13 -4.30
N SER A 154 6.53 6.68 -4.36
CA SER A 154 5.55 6.92 -3.30
C SER A 154 5.93 6.20 -2.00
N ALA A 155 6.45 4.98 -2.08
CA ALA A 155 6.89 4.24 -0.90
C ALA A 155 8.02 4.98 -0.16
N ILE A 156 9.06 5.42 -0.88
CA ILE A 156 10.19 6.16 -0.28
C ILE A 156 9.73 7.51 0.31
N ALA A 157 8.84 8.22 -0.38
CA ALA A 157 8.33 9.50 0.12
C ALA A 157 7.47 9.32 1.37
N VAL A 158 6.62 8.30 1.40
CA VAL A 158 5.78 7.99 2.56
C VAL A 158 6.65 7.54 3.74
N GLU A 159 7.66 6.69 3.53
CA GLU A 159 8.59 6.27 4.59
C GLU A 159 9.25 7.48 5.27
N LYS A 160 9.80 8.40 4.48
CA LYS A 160 10.40 9.63 4.99
C LYS A 160 9.40 10.48 5.75
N ALA A 161 8.21 10.70 5.19
CA ALA A 161 7.18 11.52 5.81
C ALA A 161 6.64 10.89 7.12
N LEU A 162 6.54 9.56 7.19
CA LEU A 162 6.21 8.84 8.43
C LEU A 162 7.25 9.03 9.52
N GLN A 163 8.53 8.96 9.17
CA GLN A 163 9.62 9.20 10.12
C GLN A 163 9.57 10.64 10.68
N GLU A 164 9.37 11.63 9.80
CA GLU A 164 9.23 13.04 10.18
C GLU A 164 7.98 13.25 11.07
N PHE A 165 6.86 12.64 10.71
CA PHE A 165 5.62 12.72 11.48
C PHE A 165 5.79 12.10 12.89
N ASN A 166 6.36 10.90 12.98
CA ASN A 166 6.62 10.21 14.24
C ASN A 166 7.57 11.02 15.14
N ASN A 167 8.62 11.60 14.57
CA ASN A 167 9.55 12.45 15.29
C ASN A 167 8.86 13.72 15.85
N LYS A 168 7.96 14.32 15.07
CA LYS A 168 7.23 15.53 15.47
C LYS A 168 6.15 15.26 16.52
N HIS A 169 5.40 14.16 16.38
CA HIS A 169 4.20 13.92 17.17
C HIS A 169 4.34 12.83 18.24
N GLY A 170 5.47 12.07 18.24
CA GLY A 170 5.71 10.97 19.17
C GLY A 170 4.79 9.76 18.99
N LYS A 171 4.02 9.71 17.90
CA LYS A 171 3.08 8.64 17.56
C LYS A 171 2.83 8.60 16.05
N PRO A 172 2.46 7.42 15.49
CA PRO A 172 2.11 7.32 14.08
C PRO A 172 0.79 8.03 13.76
N PRO A 173 0.59 8.46 12.50
CA PRO A 173 -0.69 8.99 12.04
C PRO A 173 -1.77 7.91 12.06
N ARG A 174 -3.02 8.32 12.25
CA ARG A 174 -4.19 7.42 12.18
C ARG A 174 -4.49 6.94 10.76
N ALA A 175 -4.19 7.79 9.78
CA ALA A 175 -4.30 7.46 8.36
C ALA A 175 -3.28 8.27 7.56
N ILE A 176 -2.98 7.78 6.37
CA ILE A 176 -2.14 8.47 5.39
C ILE A 176 -3.04 8.79 4.20
N PHE A 177 -3.08 10.04 3.81
CA PHE A 177 -3.83 10.54 2.67
C PHE A 177 -2.84 10.83 1.54
N LEU A 178 -2.99 10.12 0.45
CA LEU A 178 -2.15 10.23 -0.74
C LEU A 178 -2.98 10.83 -1.88
N GLU A 179 -2.49 11.90 -2.46
CA GLU A 179 -3.06 12.51 -3.65
C GLU A 179 -2.52 11.77 -4.89
N HIS A 180 -3.28 10.74 -5.39
CA HIS A 180 -2.91 9.99 -6.59
C HIS A 180 -4.13 9.46 -7.37
#